data_5b88057502dc8f5379c3d0358b316de8
#
_entry.id   5b88057502dc8f5379c3d0358b316de8
#
_cell.length_a   1.000
_cell.length_b   1.000
_cell.length_c   1.000
_cell.angle_alpha   90.00
_cell.angle_beta   90.00
_cell.angle_gamma   90.00
#
_symmetry.space_group_name_H-M   'P 1'
#
loop_
_entity.id
_entity.type
_entity.pdbx_description
1 polymer ?
#
loop_
_entity_poly.entity_id
_entity_poly.type
_entity_poly.pdbx_seq_one_letter_code
_entity_poly.pdbx_strand_id
1 'polypeptide(L)'
;MVNTGTTTLCADLMEIANVAGADGLKAMLDSISRLPYRMLIEVSSRVPTAPGLETNGAYMGAEEVRAIMDWQESISLGELDPSKILLVKDEYIEKIADTLARRKIVNGHAIGRLGQELNVYASAGISDDHE
;
A
#
# COMPACT_ATOMS: atom_id res chain seq x y z
N MET A 1 5.78 22.78 -1.66
CA MET A 1 5.61 21.88 -2.82
C MET A 1 5.03 22.61 -4.03
N VAL A 2 3.80 23.14 -4.00
CA VAL A 2 3.18 23.82 -5.17
C VAL A 2 4.05 24.95 -5.71
N ASN A 3 4.64 25.76 -4.84
CA ASN A 3 5.53 26.88 -5.23
C ASN A 3 6.81 26.45 -5.96
N THR A 4 7.13 25.15 -5.91
CA THR A 4 8.30 24.57 -6.60
C THR A 4 7.90 23.70 -7.79
N GLY A 5 6.62 23.75 -8.20
CA GLY A 5 6.12 23.08 -9.40
C GLY A 5 5.53 21.67 -9.17
N THR A 6 5.48 21.18 -7.93
CA THR A 6 4.84 19.89 -7.63
C THR A 6 3.32 20.02 -7.74
N THR A 7 2.71 19.27 -8.66
CA THR A 7 1.26 19.29 -8.93
C THR A 7 0.57 17.98 -8.56
N THR A 8 1.33 16.90 -8.41
CA THR A 8 0.81 15.57 -8.08
C THR A 8 1.73 14.90 -7.06
N LEU A 9 1.14 14.24 -6.08
CA LEU A 9 1.82 13.42 -5.09
C LEU A 9 1.31 11.98 -5.18
N CYS A 10 2.23 11.03 -5.06
CA CYS A 10 1.91 9.62 -4.80
C CYS A 10 2.41 9.31 -3.39
N ALA A 11 1.58 8.75 -2.55
CA ALA A 11 1.96 8.48 -1.16
C ALA A 11 1.29 7.22 -0.62
N ASP A 12 2.07 6.40 0.08
CA ASP A 12 1.53 5.44 1.04
C ASP A 12 1.14 6.20 2.32
N LEU A 13 -0.13 6.18 2.63
CA LEU A 13 -0.68 6.86 3.80
C LEU A 13 -0.82 5.90 4.98
N MET A 14 0.16 5.04 5.19
CA MET A 14 0.14 3.98 6.19
C MET A 14 -0.12 4.50 7.61
N GLU A 15 0.45 5.64 7.97
CA GLU A 15 0.30 6.21 9.30
C GLU A 15 -1.15 6.56 9.61
N ILE A 16 -1.84 7.24 8.70
CA ILE A 16 -3.25 7.57 8.92
C ILE A 16 -4.14 6.35 8.80
N ALA A 17 -3.79 5.42 7.92
CA ALA A 17 -4.48 4.14 7.80
C ALA A 17 -4.33 3.31 9.08
N ASN A 18 -3.16 3.31 9.70
CA ASN A 18 -2.91 2.59 10.96
C ASN A 18 -3.71 3.17 12.15
N VAL A 19 -4.00 4.46 12.12
CA VAL A 19 -4.79 5.14 13.17
C VAL A 19 -6.29 4.99 12.94
N ALA A 20 -6.76 5.18 11.69
CA ALA A 20 -8.18 5.37 11.40
C ALA A 20 -8.69 4.59 10.16
N GLY A 21 -7.89 3.68 9.60
CA GLY A 21 -8.28 2.81 8.49
C GLY A 21 -8.74 3.57 7.25
N ALA A 22 -9.71 3.02 6.55
CA ALA A 22 -10.28 3.62 5.34
C ALA A 22 -10.91 5.00 5.59
N ASP A 23 -11.50 5.23 6.75
CA ASP A 23 -12.09 6.52 7.10
C ASP A 23 -11.01 7.61 7.23
N GLY A 24 -9.85 7.26 7.79
CA GLY A 24 -8.70 8.15 7.87
C GLY A 24 -8.16 8.53 6.49
N LEU A 25 -8.02 7.55 5.59
CA LEU A 25 -7.63 7.78 4.20
C LEU A 25 -8.61 8.71 3.48
N LYS A 26 -9.90 8.47 3.65
CA LYS A 26 -10.94 9.30 3.04
C LYS A 26 -10.91 10.73 3.56
N ALA A 27 -10.80 10.92 4.86
CA ALA A 27 -10.71 12.24 5.47
C ALA A 27 -9.47 13.01 4.98
N MET A 28 -8.35 12.32 4.78
CA MET A 28 -7.14 12.92 4.21
C MET A 28 -7.34 13.34 2.77
N LEU A 29 -7.90 12.48 1.91
CA LEU A 29 -8.22 12.80 0.52
C LEU A 29 -9.19 13.97 0.41
N ASP A 30 -10.24 14.00 1.23
CA ASP A 30 -11.22 15.11 1.27
C ASP A 30 -10.55 16.44 1.66
N SER A 31 -9.61 16.40 2.59
CA SER A 31 -8.85 17.59 3.00
C SER A 31 -7.96 18.10 1.87
N ILE A 32 -7.30 17.19 1.17
CA ILE A 32 -6.37 17.49 0.07
C ILE A 32 -7.10 17.95 -1.17
N SER A 33 -8.32 17.48 -1.43
CA SER A 33 -9.13 17.87 -2.59
C SER A 33 -9.37 19.39 -2.70
N ARG A 34 -9.19 20.11 -1.61
CA ARG A 34 -9.30 21.58 -1.54
C ARG A 34 -8.00 22.32 -1.86
N LEU A 35 -6.92 21.58 -2.05
CA LEU A 35 -5.59 22.13 -2.31
C LEU A 35 -5.27 22.11 -3.82
N PRO A 36 -4.39 22.98 -4.31
CA PRO A 36 -4.09 23.09 -5.73
C PRO A 36 -3.09 22.00 -6.20
N TYR A 37 -3.25 20.78 -5.75
CA TYR A 37 -2.49 19.62 -6.24
C TYR A 37 -3.33 18.35 -6.11
N ARG A 38 -2.96 17.34 -6.88
CA ARG A 38 -3.59 16.01 -6.86
C ARG A 38 -2.82 15.08 -5.94
N MET A 39 -3.53 14.27 -5.15
CA MET A 39 -2.96 13.14 -4.44
C MET A 39 -3.47 11.83 -5.05
N LEU A 40 -2.53 10.92 -5.28
CA LEU A 40 -2.76 9.53 -5.59
C LEU A 40 -2.25 8.70 -4.42
N ILE A 41 -2.93 7.63 -4.08
CA ILE A 41 -2.56 6.81 -2.94
C ILE A 41 -2.06 5.43 -3.37
N GLU A 42 -1.02 5.02 -2.71
CA GLU A 42 -0.62 3.62 -2.60
C GLU A 42 -1.33 3.05 -1.39
N VAL A 43 -2.17 2.05 -1.63
CA VAL A 43 -2.97 1.46 -0.53
C VAL A 43 -2.04 0.61 0.32
N SER A 44 -1.89 0.95 1.59
CA SER A 44 -0.98 0.22 2.48
C SER A 44 -1.30 -1.27 2.54
N SER A 45 -0.30 -2.09 2.30
CA SER A 45 -0.43 -3.55 2.33
C SER A 45 -0.52 -4.12 3.75
N ARG A 46 -0.06 -3.36 4.75
CA ARG A 46 0.22 -3.82 6.11
C ARG A 46 -0.28 -2.83 7.17
N VAL A 47 -1.51 -2.99 7.59
CA VAL A 47 -2.11 -2.21 8.71
C VAL A 47 -2.77 -3.18 9.67
N PRO A 48 -2.21 -3.39 10.85
CA PRO A 48 -0.92 -2.91 11.37
C PRO A 48 0.29 -3.61 10.71
N THR A 49 1.46 -2.97 10.75
CA THR A 49 2.71 -3.54 10.24
C THR A 49 3.18 -4.73 11.08
N ALA A 50 3.15 -4.58 12.40
CA ALA A 50 3.57 -5.59 13.37
C ALA A 50 2.46 -5.87 14.39
N PRO A 51 1.46 -6.70 14.05
CA PRO A 51 0.34 -7.00 14.91
C PRO A 51 0.80 -7.49 16.30
N GLY A 52 0.28 -6.87 17.36
CA GLY A 52 0.61 -7.20 18.74
C GLY A 52 1.88 -6.56 19.29
N LEU A 53 2.67 -5.89 18.46
CA LEU A 53 3.88 -5.16 18.87
C LEU A 53 3.72 -3.64 18.77
N GLU A 54 2.64 -3.17 18.18
CA GLU A 54 2.34 -1.76 18.04
C GLU A 54 0.92 -1.43 18.50
N THR A 55 0.69 -0.17 18.88
CA THR A 55 -0.64 0.36 19.15
C THR A 55 -1.22 0.93 17.86
N ASN A 56 -2.30 0.34 17.40
CA ASN A 56 -3.00 0.77 16.19
C ASN A 56 -4.49 0.94 16.46
N GLY A 57 -5.15 1.79 15.67
CA GLY A 57 -6.59 2.04 15.76
C GLY A 57 -7.41 1.28 14.72
N ALA A 58 -6.74 0.70 13.71
CA ALA A 58 -7.42 0.02 12.62
C ALA A 58 -6.68 -1.25 12.18
N TYR A 59 -7.41 -2.10 11.46
CA TYR A 59 -6.89 -3.25 10.74
C TYR A 59 -7.40 -3.19 9.29
N MET A 60 -6.51 -3.43 8.32
CA MET A 60 -6.87 -3.48 6.91
C MET A 60 -6.53 -4.85 6.33
N GLY A 61 -7.51 -5.74 6.35
CA GLY A 61 -7.43 -7.05 5.72
C GLY A 61 -7.59 -6.98 4.19
N ALA A 62 -7.74 -8.14 3.55
CA ALA A 62 -7.90 -8.22 2.10
C ALA A 62 -9.17 -7.51 1.62
N GLU A 63 -10.27 -7.60 2.37
CA GLU A 63 -11.54 -6.97 2.01
C GLU A 63 -11.47 -5.44 2.03
N GLU A 64 -10.87 -4.85 3.07
CA GLU A 64 -10.69 -3.40 3.18
C GLU A 64 -9.77 -2.88 2.08
N VAL A 65 -8.65 -3.55 1.84
CA VAL A 65 -7.73 -3.19 0.76
C VAL A 65 -8.42 -3.28 -0.59
N ARG A 66 -9.20 -4.34 -0.84
CA ARG A 66 -9.99 -4.52 -2.07
C ARG A 66 -10.94 -3.35 -2.31
N ALA A 67 -11.67 -2.93 -1.27
CA ALA A 67 -12.63 -1.82 -1.36
C ALA A 67 -11.93 -0.49 -1.66
N ILE A 68 -10.76 -0.22 -1.04
CA ILE A 68 -9.98 0.99 -1.27
C ILE A 68 -9.32 0.97 -2.66
N MET A 69 -8.94 -0.21 -3.17
CA MET A 69 -8.40 -0.35 -4.52
C MET A 69 -9.39 0.07 -5.62
N ASP A 70 -10.67 0.11 -5.34
CA ASP A 70 -11.68 0.59 -6.28
C ASP A 70 -11.84 2.13 -6.29
N TRP A 71 -11.15 2.86 -5.40
CA TRP A 71 -11.15 4.32 -5.41
C TRP A 71 -10.35 4.85 -6.60
N GLN A 72 -10.78 6.02 -7.10
CA GLN A 72 -10.13 6.68 -8.24
C GLN A 72 -8.69 7.10 -7.95
N GLU A 73 -8.41 7.47 -6.71
CA GLU A 73 -7.10 7.92 -6.24
C GLU A 73 -6.12 6.76 -6.01
N SER A 74 -6.61 5.54 -5.85
CA SER A 74 -5.77 4.36 -5.60
C SER A 74 -5.05 3.92 -6.86
N ILE A 75 -3.73 3.85 -6.83
CA ILE A 75 -2.90 3.49 -7.99
C ILE A 75 -2.14 2.18 -7.81
N SER A 76 -1.81 1.82 -6.59
CA SER A 76 -0.98 0.64 -6.29
C SER A 76 -1.29 0.08 -4.91
N LEU A 77 -0.85 -1.15 -4.69
CA LEU A 77 -0.63 -1.70 -3.35
C LEU A 77 0.75 -1.25 -2.88
N GLY A 78 0.81 -0.57 -1.73
CA GLY A 78 2.04 -0.02 -1.19
C GLY A 78 2.86 -1.07 -0.42
N GLU A 79 4.11 -0.84 -0.40
CA GLU A 79 5.19 -1.40 0.42
C GLU A 79 4.99 -2.84 0.94
N LEU A 80 5.13 -3.83 0.07
CA LEU A 80 4.92 -5.23 0.43
C LEU A 80 6.19 -5.84 1.05
N ASP A 81 6.11 -6.25 2.29
CA ASP A 81 7.21 -6.89 3.01
C ASP A 81 7.44 -8.33 2.50
N PRO A 82 8.68 -8.72 2.14
CA PRO A 82 9.02 -10.05 1.64
C PRO A 82 8.61 -11.19 2.59
N SER A 83 8.66 -10.98 3.90
CA SER A 83 8.30 -12.01 4.87
C SER A 83 6.84 -12.47 4.73
N LYS A 84 5.97 -11.61 4.23
CA LYS A 84 4.55 -11.92 4.01
C LYS A 84 4.38 -12.89 2.84
N ILE A 85 5.22 -12.77 1.83
CA ILE A 85 5.22 -13.62 0.62
C ILE A 85 5.99 -14.91 0.86
N LEU A 86 7.20 -14.81 1.40
CA LEU A 86 8.06 -15.99 1.65
C LEU A 86 7.45 -16.98 2.65
N LEU A 87 6.60 -16.48 3.57
CA LEU A 87 5.83 -17.31 4.51
C LEU A 87 4.45 -17.71 3.98
N VAL A 88 4.13 -17.36 2.73
CA VAL A 88 2.87 -17.69 2.03
C VAL A 88 1.64 -17.36 2.88
N LYS A 89 1.53 -16.10 3.30
CA LYS A 89 0.37 -15.65 4.07
C LYS A 89 -0.80 -15.34 3.13
N ASP A 90 -1.86 -16.12 3.19
CA ASP A 90 -3.02 -16.08 2.29
C ASP A 90 -3.58 -14.66 2.10
N GLU A 91 -3.75 -13.91 3.18
CA GLU A 91 -4.24 -12.52 3.12
C GLU A 91 -3.43 -11.63 2.17
N TYR A 92 -2.10 -11.76 2.19
CA TYR A 92 -1.23 -10.95 1.32
C TYR A 92 -1.25 -11.42 -0.12
N ILE A 93 -1.39 -12.73 -0.34
CA ILE A 93 -1.58 -13.30 -1.67
C ILE A 93 -2.90 -12.78 -2.27
N GLU A 94 -3.97 -12.72 -1.49
CA GLU A 94 -5.25 -12.14 -1.92
C GLU A 94 -5.11 -10.65 -2.27
N LYS A 95 -4.45 -9.84 -1.42
CA LYS A 95 -4.20 -8.42 -1.70
C LYS A 95 -3.45 -8.21 -3.02
N ILE A 96 -2.43 -9.02 -3.30
CA ILE A 96 -1.68 -8.99 -4.57
C ILE A 96 -2.60 -9.35 -5.72
N ALA A 97 -3.30 -10.48 -5.64
CA ALA A 97 -4.15 -10.97 -6.71
C ALA A 97 -5.26 -9.95 -7.07
N ASP A 98 -5.89 -9.36 -6.06
CA ASP A 98 -6.90 -8.32 -6.24
C ASP A 98 -6.34 -7.05 -6.90
N THR A 99 -5.13 -6.66 -6.53
CA THR A 99 -4.44 -5.51 -7.11
C THR A 99 -4.11 -5.73 -8.59
N LEU A 100 -3.51 -6.88 -8.90
CA LEU A 100 -3.15 -7.26 -10.28
C LEU A 100 -4.37 -7.45 -11.17
N ALA A 101 -5.47 -8.01 -10.65
CA ALA A 101 -6.72 -8.16 -11.39
C ALA A 101 -7.29 -6.80 -11.82
N ARG A 102 -7.01 -5.74 -11.06
CA ARG A 102 -7.37 -4.35 -11.39
C ARG A 102 -6.34 -3.64 -12.28
N ARG A 103 -5.31 -4.36 -12.74
CA ARG A 103 -4.20 -3.82 -13.52
C ARG A 103 -3.47 -2.68 -12.81
N LYS A 104 -3.41 -2.74 -11.48
CA LYS A 104 -2.65 -1.83 -10.64
C LYS A 104 -1.32 -2.45 -10.24
N ILE A 105 -0.42 -1.61 -9.78
CA ILE A 105 0.96 -1.97 -9.44
C ILE A 105 1.01 -2.51 -8.01
N VAL A 106 1.91 -3.44 -7.76
CA VAL A 106 2.28 -3.89 -6.41
C VAL A 106 3.69 -3.41 -6.14
N ASN A 107 3.85 -2.48 -5.21
CA ASN A 107 5.15 -1.92 -4.85
C ASN A 107 5.85 -2.80 -3.80
N GLY A 108 7.16 -2.85 -3.89
CA GLY A 108 8.00 -3.70 -3.09
C GLY A 108 8.83 -2.98 -2.04
N HIS A 109 9.35 -3.78 -1.11
CA HIS A 109 10.29 -3.39 -0.06
C HIS A 109 11.17 -4.60 0.26
N ALA A 110 12.13 -4.91 -0.63
CA ALA A 110 12.87 -6.17 -0.63
C ALA A 110 14.17 -6.14 0.15
N ILE A 111 14.22 -5.35 1.22
CA ILE A 111 15.43 -5.09 2.03
C ILE A 111 16.21 -6.38 2.34
N GLY A 112 17.48 -6.41 1.93
CA GLY A 112 18.39 -7.51 2.19
C GLY A 112 18.05 -8.83 1.47
N ARG A 113 17.13 -8.85 0.52
CA ARG A 113 16.74 -10.05 -0.24
C ARG A 113 17.55 -10.18 -1.52
N LEU A 114 18.14 -11.34 -1.73
CA LEU A 114 18.96 -11.65 -2.89
C LEU A 114 18.66 -13.08 -3.42
N GLY A 115 19.10 -13.35 -4.62
CA GLY A 115 19.07 -14.69 -5.20
C GLY A 115 17.66 -15.30 -5.24
N GLN A 116 17.49 -16.49 -4.72
CA GLN A 116 16.23 -17.23 -4.80
C GLN A 116 15.08 -16.55 -4.04
N GLU A 117 15.32 -15.93 -2.88
CA GLU A 117 14.29 -15.24 -2.13
C GLU A 117 13.75 -14.04 -2.92
N LEU A 118 14.63 -13.26 -3.56
CA LEU A 118 14.24 -12.16 -4.41
C LEU A 118 13.47 -12.65 -5.65
N ASN A 119 13.88 -13.76 -6.25
CA ASN A 119 13.16 -14.35 -7.39
C ASN A 119 11.74 -14.78 -7.01
N VAL A 120 11.56 -15.44 -5.85
CA VAL A 120 10.24 -15.83 -5.36
C VAL A 120 9.38 -14.58 -5.10
N TYR A 121 9.95 -13.57 -4.46
CA TYR A 121 9.28 -12.32 -4.19
C TYR A 121 8.81 -11.63 -5.47
N ALA A 122 9.70 -11.42 -6.44
CA ALA A 122 9.38 -10.82 -7.73
C ALA A 122 8.35 -11.63 -8.52
N SER A 123 8.42 -12.98 -8.46
CA SER A 123 7.48 -13.85 -9.18
C SER A 123 6.05 -13.77 -8.63
N ALA A 124 5.85 -13.25 -7.42
CA ALA A 124 4.52 -12.99 -6.88
C ALA A 124 3.82 -11.77 -7.51
N GLY A 125 4.49 -11.05 -8.42
CA GLY A 125 3.92 -9.92 -9.16
C GLY A 125 4.29 -8.55 -8.60
N ILE A 126 5.30 -8.48 -7.74
CA ILE A 126 5.85 -7.22 -7.25
C ILE A 126 6.63 -6.55 -8.37
N SER A 127 6.38 -5.26 -8.61
CA SER A 127 6.85 -4.54 -9.79
C SER A 127 8.17 -3.82 -9.58
N ASP A 128 8.50 -3.47 -8.35
CA ASP A 128 9.65 -2.64 -8.01
C ASP A 128 10.16 -2.91 -6.59
N ASP A 129 11.24 -2.24 -6.26
CA ASP A 129 11.85 -2.17 -4.94
C ASP A 129 12.48 -0.79 -4.78
N HIS A 130 12.27 -0.16 -3.65
CA HIS A 130 12.80 1.19 -3.38
C HIS A 130 13.96 1.20 -2.37
N GLU A 131 14.49 0.02 -1.98
CA GLU A 131 15.61 -0.16 -1.06
C GLU A 131 16.95 -0.48 -1.75
#